data_d0986e07d90b19aea9e68087a08a5000
#
_entry.id   d0986e07d90b19aea9e68087a08a5000
#
_cell.length_a   1.000
_cell.length_b   1.000
_cell.length_c   1.000
_cell.angle_alpha   90.00
_cell.angle_beta   90.00
_cell.angle_gamma   90.00
#
_symmetry.space_group_name_H-M   'P 1'
#
loop_
_entity.id
_entity.type
_entity.pdbx_description
1 polymer ?
#
loop_
_entity_poly.entity_id
_entity_poly.type
_entity_poly.pdbx_seq_one_letter_code
_entity_poly.pdbx_strand_id
1 'polypeptide(L)'
;MDKIPSVNLQEFLSEDSQLKQKFVTEIGDAYESIGFVALKGHFLDDTLVSSLYSEVKTFFDMPLQKKQQYEIPGIGGQRGYVSFGKESAKGRSEGDLKEFWHFGQYVENNPELEKEYHPNVEVTELPQFNAVGKETYKMLEKTAKYVLRALALHLGLEETYFDVFIHNGNSILRPIHYPPITHEPENAVRAAAHGDINLITLLMGAQGRGLQVQNHNGDWIDAIAEDDELMINVGDMLSRHTNNKLKSTVHRVVNPPRELWGTSRYSIPFFMHPISAMKLDVLESCIDEENPKQFEDITAGEFLNQRLKELGLTKK
;
A
#
# COMPACT_ATOMS: atom_id res chain seq x y z
N MET A 1 -13.84 8.73 -15.94
CA MET A 1 -14.18 7.36 -15.50
C MET A 1 -14.82 7.51 -14.13
N ASP A 2 -16.04 7.02 -13.95
CA ASP A 2 -16.84 7.28 -12.72
C ASP A 2 -16.82 6.10 -11.74
N LYS A 3 -16.13 5.01 -12.08
CA LYS A 3 -16.01 3.80 -11.26
C LYS A 3 -14.64 3.16 -11.45
N ILE A 4 -14.08 2.62 -10.38
CA ILE A 4 -12.83 1.83 -10.44
C ILE A 4 -13.11 0.51 -11.17
N PRO A 5 -12.29 0.12 -12.17
CA PRO A 5 -12.43 -1.15 -12.87
C PRO A 5 -12.16 -2.34 -11.94
N SER A 6 -12.82 -3.48 -12.20
CA SER A 6 -12.58 -4.73 -11.50
C SER A 6 -11.98 -5.77 -12.45
N VAL A 7 -10.95 -6.49 -12.01
CA VAL A 7 -10.26 -7.55 -12.76
C VAL A 7 -10.10 -8.81 -11.89
N ASN A 8 -9.92 -9.97 -12.51
CA ASN A 8 -9.78 -11.25 -11.80
C ASN A 8 -8.40 -11.87 -12.04
N LEU A 9 -7.59 -11.98 -10.98
CA LEU A 9 -6.24 -12.54 -11.04
C LEU A 9 -6.20 -13.98 -11.57
N GLN A 10 -7.28 -14.76 -11.40
CA GLN A 10 -7.36 -16.12 -11.91
C GLN A 10 -7.31 -16.17 -13.46
N GLU A 11 -7.71 -15.10 -14.15
CA GLU A 11 -7.54 -15.00 -15.60
C GLU A 11 -6.04 -14.93 -16.00
N PHE A 12 -5.21 -14.21 -15.20
CA PHE A 12 -3.77 -14.16 -15.41
C PHE A 12 -3.07 -15.50 -15.12
N LEU A 13 -3.58 -16.24 -14.14
CA LEU A 13 -3.03 -17.53 -13.72
C LEU A 13 -3.53 -18.70 -14.57
N SER A 14 -4.46 -18.46 -15.49
CA SER A 14 -5.02 -19.45 -16.39
C SER A 14 -3.99 -19.95 -17.43
N GLU A 15 -4.11 -21.19 -17.86
CA GLU A 15 -3.39 -21.71 -19.03
C GLU A 15 -3.92 -21.15 -20.36
N ASP A 16 -5.10 -20.53 -20.35
CA ASP A 16 -5.68 -19.86 -21.52
C ASP A 16 -4.98 -18.53 -21.77
N SER A 17 -4.20 -18.48 -22.85
CA SER A 17 -3.44 -17.29 -23.25
C SER A 17 -4.33 -16.07 -23.57
N GLN A 18 -5.57 -16.29 -23.99
CA GLN A 18 -6.50 -15.18 -24.29
C GLN A 18 -7.01 -14.54 -22.99
N LEU A 19 -7.32 -15.35 -21.96
CA LEU A 19 -7.68 -14.83 -20.64
C LEU A 19 -6.52 -14.09 -20.00
N LYS A 20 -5.32 -14.65 -20.07
CA LYS A 20 -4.11 -14.00 -19.54
C LYS A 20 -3.88 -12.65 -20.23
N GLN A 21 -3.95 -12.60 -21.57
CA GLN A 21 -3.77 -11.35 -22.32
C GLN A 21 -4.86 -10.33 -22.03
N LYS A 22 -6.12 -10.76 -21.89
CA LYS A 22 -7.23 -9.90 -21.48
C LYS A 22 -6.93 -9.22 -20.14
N PHE A 23 -6.54 -10.00 -19.13
CA PHE A 23 -6.16 -9.45 -17.80
C PHE A 23 -5.03 -8.43 -17.89
N VAL A 24 -3.96 -8.74 -18.65
CA VAL A 24 -2.81 -7.83 -18.85
C VAL A 24 -3.26 -6.50 -19.47
N THR A 25 -4.15 -6.54 -20.45
CA THR A 25 -4.68 -5.33 -21.07
C THR A 25 -5.56 -4.54 -20.11
N GLU A 26 -6.52 -5.19 -19.45
CA GLU A 26 -7.49 -4.51 -18.58
C GLU A 26 -6.81 -3.84 -17.36
N ILE A 27 -5.83 -4.50 -16.73
CA ILE A 27 -5.11 -3.91 -15.60
C ILE A 27 -4.18 -2.77 -16.05
N GLY A 28 -3.53 -2.93 -17.20
CA GLY A 28 -2.69 -1.89 -17.78
C GLY A 28 -3.49 -0.63 -18.11
N ASP A 29 -4.59 -0.77 -18.83
CA ASP A 29 -5.48 0.34 -19.22
C ASP A 29 -6.05 1.06 -17.98
N ALA A 30 -6.41 0.31 -16.92
CA ALA A 30 -6.87 0.88 -15.67
C ALA A 30 -5.77 1.73 -15.01
N TYR A 31 -4.53 1.25 -15.03
CA TYR A 31 -3.41 1.96 -14.40
C TYR A 31 -2.90 3.14 -15.24
N GLU A 32 -3.04 3.11 -16.55
CA GLU A 32 -2.78 4.26 -17.41
C GLU A 32 -3.86 5.34 -17.26
N SER A 33 -5.11 4.95 -17.00
CA SER A 33 -6.22 5.91 -16.89
C SER A 33 -6.39 6.51 -15.50
N ILE A 34 -6.60 5.67 -14.48
CA ILE A 34 -6.93 6.11 -13.10
C ILE A 34 -5.90 5.70 -12.06
N GLY A 35 -4.99 4.74 -12.36
CA GLY A 35 -4.00 4.23 -11.42
C GLY A 35 -4.56 3.34 -10.32
N PHE A 36 -5.81 2.91 -10.41
CA PHE A 36 -6.53 2.09 -9.45
C PHE A 36 -7.28 0.95 -10.12
N VAL A 37 -7.36 -0.19 -9.43
CA VAL A 37 -8.14 -1.36 -9.84
C VAL A 37 -8.65 -2.11 -8.62
N ALA A 38 -9.85 -2.73 -8.71
CA ALA A 38 -10.33 -3.71 -7.77
C ALA A 38 -9.95 -5.10 -8.27
N LEU A 39 -9.32 -5.95 -7.43
CA LEU A 39 -8.78 -7.25 -7.81
C LEU A 39 -9.49 -8.38 -7.08
N LYS A 40 -10.14 -9.27 -7.85
CA LYS A 40 -10.67 -10.56 -7.40
C LYS A 40 -9.65 -11.69 -7.57
N GLY A 41 -9.96 -12.83 -6.94
CA GLY A 41 -9.20 -14.07 -7.15
C GLY A 41 -7.76 -14.03 -6.63
N HIS A 42 -7.48 -13.16 -5.66
CA HIS A 42 -6.20 -13.06 -4.95
C HIS A 42 -5.94 -14.28 -4.05
N PHE A 43 -4.75 -14.36 -3.44
CA PHE A 43 -4.33 -15.53 -2.64
C PHE A 43 -4.77 -15.49 -1.17
N LEU A 44 -5.46 -14.46 -0.71
CA LEU A 44 -6.05 -14.45 0.64
C LEU A 44 -7.35 -15.27 0.63
N ASP A 45 -7.50 -16.15 1.61
CA ASP A 45 -8.77 -16.81 1.88
C ASP A 45 -9.57 -16.10 2.99
N ASP A 46 -10.87 -16.33 3.04
CA ASP A 46 -11.78 -15.65 3.98
C ASP A 46 -11.44 -15.94 5.45
N THR A 47 -10.87 -17.13 5.74
CA THR A 47 -10.46 -17.52 7.09
C THR A 47 -9.26 -16.69 7.53
N LEU A 48 -8.26 -16.51 6.67
CA LEU A 48 -7.10 -15.67 6.96
C LEU A 48 -7.51 -14.22 7.13
N VAL A 49 -8.36 -13.69 6.24
CA VAL A 49 -8.89 -12.33 6.30
C VAL A 49 -9.62 -12.09 7.62
N SER A 50 -10.59 -12.94 7.97
CA SER A 50 -11.39 -12.81 9.21
C SER A 50 -10.51 -12.94 10.46
N SER A 51 -9.54 -13.87 10.45
CA SER A 51 -8.58 -14.03 11.55
C SER A 51 -7.72 -12.78 11.73
N LEU A 52 -7.21 -12.20 10.63
CA LEU A 52 -6.41 -10.98 10.70
C LEU A 52 -7.21 -9.82 11.31
N TYR A 53 -8.45 -9.57 10.84
CA TYR A 53 -9.27 -8.50 11.39
C TYR A 53 -9.58 -8.71 12.88
N SER A 54 -9.84 -9.96 13.31
CA SER A 54 -10.06 -10.30 14.71
C SER A 54 -8.82 -9.98 15.57
N GLU A 55 -7.64 -10.41 15.14
CA GLU A 55 -6.38 -10.19 15.85
C GLU A 55 -5.98 -8.71 15.85
N VAL A 56 -6.16 -8.01 14.74
CA VAL A 56 -5.95 -6.56 14.62
C VAL A 56 -6.85 -5.79 15.59
N LYS A 57 -8.13 -6.15 15.65
CA LYS A 57 -9.05 -5.57 16.62
C LYS A 57 -8.60 -5.85 18.05
N THR A 58 -8.23 -7.07 18.38
CA THR A 58 -7.75 -7.46 19.70
C THR A 58 -6.53 -6.64 20.12
N PHE A 59 -5.57 -6.44 19.21
CA PHE A 59 -4.40 -5.60 19.47
C PHE A 59 -4.78 -4.14 19.75
N PHE A 60 -5.60 -3.51 18.90
CA PHE A 60 -5.97 -2.11 19.09
C PHE A 60 -6.89 -1.87 20.27
N ASP A 61 -7.65 -2.86 20.72
CA ASP A 61 -8.45 -2.81 21.95
C ASP A 61 -7.60 -2.90 23.24
N MET A 62 -6.29 -3.23 23.15
CA MET A 62 -5.38 -3.23 24.30
C MET A 62 -5.26 -1.82 24.91
N PRO A 63 -5.03 -1.72 26.24
CA PRO A 63 -4.74 -0.44 26.89
C PRO A 63 -3.57 0.30 26.19
N LEU A 64 -3.70 1.63 26.04
CA LEU A 64 -2.71 2.46 25.37
C LEU A 64 -1.28 2.21 25.89
N GLN A 65 -1.10 2.14 27.19
CA GLN A 65 0.20 1.88 27.84
C GLN A 65 0.82 0.54 27.40
N LYS A 66 0.00 -0.47 27.10
CA LYS A 66 0.46 -1.76 26.57
C LYS A 66 0.90 -1.64 25.12
N LYS A 67 0.09 -1.00 24.28
CA LYS A 67 0.43 -0.75 22.85
C LYS A 67 1.73 0.06 22.73
N GLN A 68 1.91 1.09 23.58
CA GLN A 68 3.10 1.95 23.58
C GLN A 68 4.41 1.22 23.91
N GLN A 69 4.39 0.05 24.57
CA GLN A 69 5.57 -0.78 24.78
C GLN A 69 6.16 -1.30 23.45
N TYR A 70 5.37 -1.34 22.40
CA TYR A 70 5.74 -1.77 21.06
C TYR A 70 6.10 -0.61 20.11
N GLU A 71 6.15 0.62 20.61
CA GLU A 71 6.72 1.76 19.88
C GLU A 71 8.24 1.72 19.95
N ILE A 72 8.90 1.75 18.79
CA ILE A 72 10.36 1.74 18.71
C ILE A 72 10.85 3.18 18.47
N PRO A 73 11.53 3.83 19.43
CA PRO A 73 12.05 5.17 19.23
C PRO A 73 13.12 5.24 18.13
N GLY A 74 13.12 6.31 17.35
CA GLY A 74 14.20 6.61 16.40
C GLY A 74 14.11 5.96 15.04
N ILE A 75 13.16 5.06 14.80
CA ILE A 75 13.00 4.37 13.52
C ILE A 75 11.87 4.96 12.63
N GLY A 76 11.33 6.12 13.00
CA GLY A 76 10.26 6.78 12.21
C GLY A 76 8.98 5.95 12.05
N GLY A 77 8.67 5.06 13.00
CA GLY A 77 7.47 4.19 12.93
C GLY A 77 7.56 3.06 11.91
N GLN A 78 8.74 2.73 11.39
CA GLN A 78 8.88 1.72 10.33
C GLN A 78 8.55 0.28 10.76
N ARG A 79 8.46 -0.01 12.05
CA ARG A 79 8.08 -1.31 12.64
C ARG A 79 7.32 -1.08 13.93
N GLY A 80 6.49 -2.06 14.29
CA GLY A 80 5.73 -2.03 15.54
C GLY A 80 4.59 -1.02 15.52
N TYR A 81 4.25 -0.53 16.69
CA TYR A 81 3.11 0.36 16.92
C TYR A 81 3.46 1.84 16.70
N VAL A 82 2.53 2.58 16.15
CA VAL A 82 2.57 4.05 16.07
C VAL A 82 1.29 4.62 16.65
N SER A 83 1.43 5.43 17.70
CA SER A 83 0.31 6.01 18.45
C SER A 83 -0.50 6.99 17.63
N PHE A 84 -1.77 7.14 18.05
CA PHE A 84 -2.75 8.04 17.46
C PHE A 84 -2.21 9.48 17.28
N GLY A 85 -2.44 10.05 16.10
CA GLY A 85 -2.11 11.43 15.77
C GLY A 85 -0.62 11.74 15.58
N LYS A 86 0.27 10.74 15.57
CA LYS A 86 1.72 10.95 15.35
C LYS A 86 2.09 11.17 13.89
N GLU A 87 1.36 10.58 12.96
CA GLU A 87 1.58 10.77 11.53
C GLU A 87 0.69 11.92 11.02
N SER A 88 1.25 12.81 10.21
CA SER A 88 0.52 13.87 9.53
C SER A 88 0.96 13.95 8.08
N ALA A 89 0.05 14.31 7.17
CA ALA A 89 0.40 14.56 5.78
C ALA A 89 1.29 15.81 5.65
N LYS A 90 2.09 15.86 4.57
CA LYS A 90 2.99 16.97 4.25
C LYS A 90 2.25 18.32 4.32
N GLY A 91 2.80 19.26 5.11
CA GLY A 91 2.27 20.63 5.21
C GLY A 91 1.07 20.80 6.14
N ARG A 92 0.70 19.78 6.94
CA ARG A 92 -0.35 19.86 7.96
C ARG A 92 0.24 19.85 9.37
N SER A 93 -0.37 20.59 10.29
CA SER A 93 -0.02 20.63 11.71
C SER A 93 -0.79 19.59 12.53
N GLU A 94 -1.99 19.25 12.08
CA GLU A 94 -2.85 18.26 12.74
C GLU A 94 -2.45 16.86 12.28
N GLY A 95 -2.35 15.92 13.25
CA GLY A 95 -2.16 14.51 12.97
C GLY A 95 -3.39 13.86 12.35
N ASP A 96 -3.19 12.85 11.52
CA ASP A 96 -4.28 12.03 11.02
C ASP A 96 -4.98 11.28 12.18
N LEU A 97 -6.30 11.09 12.06
CA LEU A 97 -7.13 10.45 13.10
C LEU A 97 -6.98 8.93 13.08
N LYS A 98 -5.74 8.45 13.20
CA LYS A 98 -5.40 7.02 13.12
C LYS A 98 -4.25 6.62 14.04
N GLU A 99 -4.23 5.36 14.40
CA GLU A 99 -3.09 4.62 14.96
C GLU A 99 -2.84 3.39 14.08
N PHE A 100 -1.63 2.84 14.07
CA PHE A 100 -1.33 1.71 13.20
C PHE A 100 -0.20 0.81 13.73
N TRP A 101 -0.08 -0.37 13.13
CA TRP A 101 1.02 -1.32 13.32
C TRP A 101 1.74 -1.57 12.01
N HIS A 102 3.05 -1.84 12.05
CA HIS A 102 3.82 -2.26 10.89
C HIS A 102 4.44 -3.64 11.07
N PHE A 103 4.06 -4.57 10.17
CA PHE A 103 4.87 -5.74 9.84
C PHE A 103 5.75 -5.39 8.63
N GLY A 104 7.06 -5.60 8.76
CA GLY A 104 8.00 -5.41 7.64
C GLY A 104 8.44 -6.71 7.01
N GLN A 105 9.36 -6.61 6.06
CA GLN A 105 9.92 -7.75 5.36
C GLN A 105 10.50 -8.79 6.30
N TYR A 106 10.18 -10.04 6.02
CA TYR A 106 10.85 -11.22 6.59
C TYR A 106 11.94 -11.65 5.61
N VAL A 107 13.16 -11.13 5.81
CA VAL A 107 14.28 -11.35 4.88
C VAL A 107 14.67 -12.82 4.85
N GLU A 108 14.87 -13.36 3.66
CA GLU A 108 15.28 -14.75 3.43
C GLU A 108 16.67 -14.80 2.84
N ASN A 109 17.60 -15.48 3.55
CA ASN A 109 18.95 -15.80 3.07
C ASN A 109 19.78 -14.60 2.56
N ASN A 110 19.57 -13.39 3.11
CA ASN A 110 20.31 -12.19 2.73
C ASN A 110 20.74 -11.37 3.95
N PRO A 111 21.89 -11.70 4.60
CA PRO A 111 22.36 -11.02 5.81
C PRO A 111 22.64 -9.52 5.64
N GLU A 112 22.88 -9.02 4.44
CA GLU A 112 23.11 -7.58 4.20
C GLU A 112 21.78 -6.81 4.26
N LEU A 113 20.71 -7.33 3.67
CA LEU A 113 19.38 -6.75 3.80
C LEU A 113 18.81 -6.88 5.21
N GLU A 114 19.13 -7.95 5.95
CA GLU A 114 18.78 -8.06 7.37
C GLU A 114 19.40 -6.94 8.23
N LYS A 115 20.57 -6.43 7.86
CA LYS A 115 21.21 -5.28 8.53
C LYS A 115 20.61 -3.95 8.09
N GLU A 116 20.12 -3.86 6.85
CA GLU A 116 19.52 -2.65 6.30
C GLU A 116 18.12 -2.39 6.89
N TYR A 117 17.32 -3.46 7.08
CA TYR A 117 15.95 -3.33 7.57
C TYR A 117 15.87 -3.44 9.09
N HIS A 118 15.01 -2.63 9.69
CA HIS A 118 14.69 -2.81 11.11
C HIS A 118 13.99 -4.17 11.33
N PRO A 119 14.36 -4.93 12.37
CA PRO A 119 13.72 -6.21 12.68
C PRO A 119 12.24 -6.03 13.00
N ASN A 120 11.43 -7.05 12.65
CA ASN A 120 10.04 -7.09 13.07
C ASN A 120 9.91 -7.14 14.59
N VAL A 121 8.87 -6.49 15.09
CA VAL A 121 8.49 -6.52 16.51
C VAL A 121 7.43 -7.58 16.69
N GLU A 122 7.51 -8.35 17.77
CA GLU A 122 6.50 -9.35 18.11
C GLU A 122 5.72 -8.93 19.36
N VAL A 123 4.40 -9.05 19.30
CA VAL A 123 3.50 -8.82 20.43
C VAL A 123 3.48 -10.10 21.27
N THR A 124 4.14 -10.07 22.43
CA THR A 124 4.34 -11.26 23.27
C THR A 124 3.02 -11.80 23.85
N GLU A 125 2.07 -10.92 24.13
CA GLU A 125 0.74 -11.28 24.65
C GLU A 125 -0.19 -11.84 23.57
N LEU A 126 0.11 -11.63 22.27
CA LEU A 126 -0.74 -11.98 21.12
C LEU A 126 0.04 -12.75 20.05
N PRO A 127 0.51 -13.98 20.35
CA PRO A 127 1.30 -14.75 19.38
C PRO A 127 0.54 -15.03 18.07
N GLN A 128 -0.79 -15.14 18.14
CA GLN A 128 -1.63 -15.35 16.97
C GLN A 128 -1.66 -14.11 16.06
N PHE A 129 -1.65 -12.90 16.61
CA PHE A 129 -1.51 -11.65 15.85
C PHE A 129 -0.23 -11.66 15.00
N ASN A 130 0.91 -12.07 15.58
CA ASN A 130 2.18 -12.17 14.87
C ASN A 130 2.10 -13.21 13.74
N ALA A 131 1.55 -14.39 14.01
CA ALA A 131 1.46 -15.49 13.06
C ALA A 131 0.56 -15.15 11.86
N VAL A 132 -0.64 -14.64 12.14
CA VAL A 132 -1.61 -14.26 11.09
C VAL A 132 -1.12 -13.05 10.29
N GLY A 133 -0.48 -12.08 10.96
CA GLY A 133 0.14 -10.93 10.27
C GLY A 133 1.23 -11.36 9.30
N LYS A 134 2.11 -12.29 9.71
CA LYS A 134 3.16 -12.86 8.85
C LYS A 134 2.58 -13.64 7.66
N GLU A 135 1.55 -14.45 7.87
CA GLU A 135 0.93 -15.23 6.79
C GLU A 135 0.21 -14.30 5.79
N THR A 136 -0.54 -13.31 6.29
CA THR A 136 -1.18 -12.31 5.42
C THR A 136 -0.16 -11.53 4.60
N TYR A 137 0.96 -11.14 5.23
CA TYR A 137 2.07 -10.49 4.52
C TYR A 137 2.52 -11.31 3.31
N LYS A 138 2.79 -12.62 3.50
CA LYS A 138 3.23 -13.51 2.43
C LYS A 138 2.20 -13.66 1.30
N MET A 139 0.92 -13.76 1.64
CA MET A 139 -0.13 -13.91 0.63
C MET A 139 -0.33 -12.62 -0.17
N LEU A 140 -0.21 -11.45 0.47
CA LEU A 140 -0.26 -10.17 -0.23
C LEU A 140 0.99 -9.94 -1.09
N GLU A 141 2.18 -10.27 -0.60
CA GLU A 141 3.42 -10.24 -1.37
C GLU A 141 3.33 -11.12 -2.62
N LYS A 142 2.80 -12.34 -2.46
CA LYS A 142 2.54 -13.25 -3.58
C LYS A 142 1.54 -12.64 -4.57
N THR A 143 0.44 -12.06 -4.10
CA THR A 143 -0.55 -11.40 -4.97
C THR A 143 0.09 -10.23 -5.73
N ALA A 144 0.82 -9.36 -5.04
CA ALA A 144 1.52 -8.22 -5.63
C ALA A 144 2.53 -8.64 -6.71
N LYS A 145 3.25 -9.75 -6.48
CA LYS A 145 4.18 -10.32 -7.46
C LYS A 145 3.49 -10.63 -8.79
N TYR A 146 2.32 -11.29 -8.78
CA TYR A 146 1.62 -11.62 -10.01
C TYR A 146 1.00 -10.40 -10.69
N VAL A 147 0.54 -9.41 -9.91
CA VAL A 147 0.11 -8.11 -10.46
C VAL A 147 1.27 -7.42 -11.17
N LEU A 148 2.45 -7.35 -10.56
CA LEU A 148 3.64 -6.74 -11.18
C LEU A 148 4.13 -7.52 -12.42
N ARG A 149 3.99 -8.86 -12.44
CA ARG A 149 4.26 -9.66 -13.65
C ARG A 149 3.31 -9.31 -14.80
N ALA A 150 2.03 -9.13 -14.53
CA ALA A 150 1.08 -8.68 -15.54
C ALA A 150 1.43 -7.28 -16.07
N LEU A 151 1.84 -6.37 -15.18
CA LEU A 151 2.29 -5.03 -15.57
C LEU A 151 3.60 -5.06 -16.37
N ALA A 152 4.53 -5.97 -16.06
CA ALA A 152 5.73 -6.17 -16.86
C ALA A 152 5.37 -6.52 -18.31
N LEU A 153 4.45 -7.47 -18.52
CA LEU A 153 3.98 -7.82 -19.85
C LEU A 153 3.28 -6.66 -20.57
N HIS A 154 2.44 -5.88 -19.84
CA HIS A 154 1.78 -4.69 -20.39
C HIS A 154 2.79 -3.63 -20.87
N LEU A 155 3.91 -3.50 -20.15
CA LEU A 155 5.00 -2.56 -20.47
C LEU A 155 5.97 -3.10 -21.56
N GLY A 156 5.71 -4.30 -22.10
CA GLY A 156 6.57 -4.95 -23.07
C GLY A 156 7.88 -5.50 -22.49
N LEU A 157 7.91 -5.77 -21.18
CA LEU A 157 9.04 -6.34 -20.48
C LEU A 157 8.89 -7.87 -20.32
N GLU A 158 9.98 -8.54 -19.93
CA GLU A 158 9.92 -9.94 -19.48
C GLU A 158 8.96 -10.08 -18.28
N GLU A 159 8.13 -11.13 -18.25
CA GLU A 159 7.12 -11.35 -17.21
C GLU A 159 7.71 -11.24 -15.79
N THR A 160 8.91 -11.74 -15.59
CA THR A 160 9.60 -11.78 -14.29
C THR A 160 10.48 -10.56 -14.00
N TYR A 161 10.37 -9.49 -14.77
CA TYR A 161 11.21 -8.30 -14.67
C TYR A 161 11.31 -7.74 -13.24
N PHE A 162 10.18 -7.64 -12.54
CA PHE A 162 10.16 -7.09 -11.18
C PHE A 162 10.57 -8.10 -10.11
N ASP A 163 10.59 -9.40 -10.38
CA ASP A 163 10.78 -10.46 -9.38
C ASP A 163 12.08 -10.28 -8.57
N VAL A 164 13.19 -9.95 -9.23
CA VAL A 164 14.50 -9.78 -8.59
C VAL A 164 14.56 -8.54 -7.69
N PHE A 165 13.73 -7.54 -7.95
CA PHE A 165 13.69 -6.29 -7.20
C PHE A 165 12.74 -6.37 -6.01
N ILE A 166 11.69 -7.17 -6.09
CA ILE A 166 10.70 -7.31 -5.01
C ILE A 166 11.01 -8.47 -4.06
N HIS A 167 11.85 -9.42 -4.46
CA HIS A 167 12.34 -10.47 -3.56
C HIS A 167 13.14 -9.84 -2.43
N ASN A 168 12.70 -10.05 -1.19
CA ASN A 168 13.24 -9.36 -0.01
C ASN A 168 13.13 -7.81 -0.09
N GLY A 169 12.19 -7.26 -0.86
CA GLY A 169 11.95 -5.82 -0.91
C GLY A 169 11.50 -5.26 0.45
N ASN A 170 11.71 -3.96 0.71
CA ASN A 170 11.36 -3.34 1.99
C ASN A 170 9.85 -3.07 2.14
N SER A 171 9.05 -4.10 1.85
CA SER A 171 7.59 -4.02 1.89
C SER A 171 7.05 -3.96 3.31
N ILE A 172 5.86 -3.38 3.47
CA ILE A 172 5.21 -3.16 4.76
C ILE A 172 3.73 -3.54 4.68
N LEU A 173 3.27 -4.37 5.62
CA LEU A 173 1.85 -4.56 5.92
C LEU A 173 1.47 -3.65 7.08
N ARG A 174 0.46 -2.77 6.89
CA ARG A 174 0.06 -1.75 7.86
C ARG A 174 -1.41 -1.91 8.28
N PRO A 175 -1.74 -2.73 9.29
CA PRO A 175 -3.03 -2.61 9.97
C PRO A 175 -3.22 -1.21 10.56
N ILE A 176 -4.28 -0.52 10.15
CA ILE A 176 -4.66 0.83 10.60
C ILE A 176 -5.98 0.75 11.35
N HIS A 177 -6.04 1.40 12.51
CA HIS A 177 -7.25 1.64 13.28
C HIS A 177 -7.59 3.14 13.25
N TYR A 178 -8.80 3.43 12.82
CA TYR A 178 -9.43 4.73 12.94
C TYR A 178 -10.44 4.64 14.08
N PRO A 179 -10.11 5.13 15.29
CA PRO A 179 -11.00 5.04 16.44
C PRO A 179 -12.27 5.90 16.25
N PRO A 180 -13.29 5.72 17.10
CA PRO A 180 -14.46 6.58 17.11
C PRO A 180 -14.10 8.05 17.25
N ILE A 181 -14.77 8.92 16.49
CA ILE A 181 -14.65 10.37 16.58
C ILE A 181 -15.55 10.84 17.72
N THR A 182 -14.96 11.32 18.82
CA THR A 182 -15.68 11.67 20.04
C THR A 182 -16.04 13.15 20.14
N HIS A 183 -15.43 13.99 19.31
CA HIS A 183 -15.66 15.44 19.24
C HIS A 183 -15.48 15.94 17.82
N GLU A 184 -15.91 17.18 17.53
CA GLU A 184 -15.74 17.78 16.20
C GLU A 184 -14.25 17.77 15.81
N PRO A 185 -13.89 17.13 14.67
CA PRO A 185 -12.48 16.93 14.30
C PRO A 185 -11.83 18.20 13.71
N GLU A 186 -12.56 19.34 13.69
CA GLU A 186 -12.12 20.59 13.06
C GLU A 186 -11.63 20.36 11.62
N ASN A 187 -10.30 20.44 11.40
CA ASN A 187 -9.67 20.21 10.10
C ASN A 187 -9.01 18.83 9.97
N ALA A 188 -9.03 18.00 11.02
CA ALA A 188 -8.43 16.67 10.98
C ALA A 188 -9.30 15.69 10.19
N VAL A 189 -8.66 14.81 9.41
CA VAL A 189 -9.32 13.78 8.62
C VAL A 189 -8.71 12.41 8.93
N ARG A 190 -9.38 11.33 8.54
CA ARG A 190 -8.87 9.96 8.73
C ARG A 190 -7.53 9.75 8.02
N ALA A 191 -7.41 10.16 6.75
CA ALA A 191 -6.14 10.27 6.05
C ALA A 191 -6.23 11.42 5.03
N ALA A 192 -5.31 12.38 5.10
CA ALA A 192 -5.26 13.49 4.17
C ALA A 192 -4.87 13.04 2.75
N ALA A 193 -5.15 13.88 1.74
CA ALA A 193 -4.80 13.60 0.35
C ALA A 193 -3.29 13.38 0.17
N HIS A 194 -2.90 12.24 -0.43
CA HIS A 194 -1.51 11.83 -0.65
C HIS A 194 -1.42 10.83 -1.81
N GLY A 195 -0.21 10.60 -2.31
CA GLY A 195 0.15 9.46 -3.13
C GLY A 195 0.99 8.47 -2.32
N ASP A 196 1.01 7.21 -2.71
CA ASP A 196 1.87 6.19 -2.11
C ASP A 196 3.28 6.24 -2.70
N ILE A 197 4.31 5.99 -1.89
CA ILE A 197 5.73 6.11 -2.32
C ILE A 197 6.20 4.87 -3.11
N ASN A 198 5.66 3.71 -2.81
CA ASN A 198 6.07 2.36 -3.24
C ASN A 198 5.81 2.06 -4.74
N LEU A 199 5.94 0.78 -5.15
CA LEU A 199 5.56 0.32 -6.50
C LEU A 199 4.05 0.23 -6.65
N ILE A 200 3.41 -0.60 -5.82
CA ILE A 200 1.94 -0.79 -5.78
C ILE A 200 1.47 -1.02 -4.35
N THR A 201 0.27 -0.57 -4.03
CA THR A 201 -0.39 -0.81 -2.74
C THR A 201 -1.57 -1.76 -2.93
N LEU A 202 -1.66 -2.80 -2.10
CA LEU A 202 -2.80 -3.70 -2.03
C LEU A 202 -3.57 -3.42 -0.74
N LEU A 203 -4.80 -2.94 -0.85
CA LEU A 203 -5.60 -2.50 0.28
C LEU A 203 -6.74 -3.47 0.56
N MET A 204 -6.75 -4.03 1.77
CA MET A 204 -7.90 -4.71 2.38
C MET A 204 -8.76 -3.68 3.13
N GLY A 205 -10.09 -3.86 3.11
CA GLY A 205 -11.02 -3.02 3.86
C GLY A 205 -11.50 -1.78 3.11
N ALA A 206 -11.49 -1.83 1.76
CA ALA A 206 -12.09 -0.80 0.92
C ALA A 206 -13.61 -0.98 0.69
N GLN A 207 -14.25 -1.95 1.35
CA GLN A 207 -15.70 -2.19 1.30
C GLN A 207 -16.50 -1.06 1.97
N GLY A 208 -15.89 -0.39 2.97
CA GLY A 208 -16.48 0.77 3.63
C GLY A 208 -16.32 2.05 2.81
N ARG A 209 -17.27 2.99 2.96
CA ARG A 209 -17.15 4.33 2.36
C ARG A 209 -15.99 5.12 2.99
N GLY A 210 -15.49 6.12 2.25
CA GLY A 210 -14.52 7.10 2.73
C GLY A 210 -13.20 7.09 1.98
N LEU A 211 -12.79 6.00 1.32
CA LEU A 211 -11.67 6.05 0.38
C LEU A 211 -12.14 6.77 -0.89
N GLN A 212 -11.43 7.84 -1.25
CA GLN A 212 -11.69 8.63 -2.45
C GLN A 212 -10.41 8.80 -3.25
N VAL A 213 -10.54 8.73 -4.57
CA VAL A 213 -9.48 8.87 -5.55
C VAL A 213 -9.75 10.11 -6.39
N GLN A 214 -8.73 10.90 -6.67
CA GLN A 214 -8.86 12.08 -7.53
C GLN A 214 -8.74 11.67 -8.99
N ASN A 215 -9.78 11.88 -9.78
CA ASN A 215 -9.73 11.60 -11.22
C ASN A 215 -8.91 12.67 -11.97
N HIS A 216 -8.70 12.47 -13.28
CA HIS A 216 -7.93 13.39 -14.12
C HIS A 216 -8.55 14.80 -14.27
N ASN A 217 -9.84 14.98 -13.96
CA ASN A 217 -10.50 16.28 -13.93
C ASN A 217 -10.33 17.01 -12.59
N GLY A 218 -9.71 16.35 -11.59
CA GLY A 218 -9.59 16.86 -10.22
C GLY A 218 -10.78 16.54 -9.32
N ASP A 219 -11.78 15.79 -9.80
CA ASP A 219 -12.94 15.38 -9.01
C ASP A 219 -12.61 14.19 -8.12
N TRP A 220 -13.23 14.14 -6.94
CA TRP A 220 -13.11 13.00 -6.01
C TRP A 220 -14.19 11.96 -6.31
N ILE A 221 -13.76 10.74 -6.63
CA ILE A 221 -14.64 9.59 -6.82
C ILE A 221 -14.45 8.58 -5.67
N ASP A 222 -15.52 7.93 -5.23
CA ASP A 222 -15.44 6.89 -4.20
C ASP A 222 -14.79 5.63 -4.79
N ALA A 223 -13.73 5.14 -4.12
CA ALA A 223 -13.10 3.86 -4.44
C ALA A 223 -13.69 2.79 -3.52
N ILE A 224 -14.60 2.00 -4.04
CA ILE A 224 -15.31 0.94 -3.31
C ILE A 224 -14.95 -0.39 -3.96
N ALA A 225 -14.55 -1.36 -3.15
CA ALA A 225 -14.32 -2.74 -3.53
C ALA A 225 -15.46 -3.63 -2.99
N GLU A 226 -15.76 -4.72 -3.69
CA GLU A 226 -16.64 -5.78 -3.16
C GLU A 226 -15.93 -6.55 -2.04
N ASP A 227 -16.67 -7.40 -1.32
CA ASP A 227 -16.13 -8.11 -0.13
C ASP A 227 -14.97 -9.07 -0.46
N ASP A 228 -14.94 -9.58 -1.70
CA ASP A 228 -13.91 -10.50 -2.22
C ASP A 228 -12.82 -9.78 -3.03
N GLU A 229 -12.75 -8.45 -2.97
CA GLU A 229 -11.81 -7.64 -3.74
C GLU A 229 -10.77 -6.94 -2.86
N LEU A 230 -9.55 -6.84 -3.38
CA LEU A 230 -8.54 -5.89 -2.92
C LEU A 230 -8.58 -4.64 -3.80
N MET A 231 -8.52 -3.46 -3.20
CA MET A 231 -8.24 -2.23 -3.96
C MET A 231 -6.72 -2.14 -4.17
N ILE A 232 -6.29 -1.99 -5.43
CA ILE A 232 -4.85 -1.92 -5.75
C ILE A 232 -4.56 -0.64 -6.51
N ASN A 233 -3.51 0.08 -6.09
CA ASN A 233 -3.08 1.30 -6.76
C ASN A 233 -1.58 1.34 -7.04
N VAL A 234 -1.23 2.12 -8.06
CA VAL A 234 0.15 2.47 -8.42
C VAL A 234 0.71 3.47 -7.42
N GLY A 235 1.98 3.28 -7.03
CA GLY A 235 2.74 4.22 -6.23
C GLY A 235 3.74 5.05 -7.05
N ASP A 236 4.34 6.04 -6.41
CA ASP A 236 5.25 7.02 -7.04
C ASP A 236 6.49 6.36 -7.67
N MET A 237 7.04 5.28 -7.05
CA MET A 237 8.20 4.57 -7.60
C MET A 237 7.88 3.95 -8.96
N LEU A 238 6.72 3.27 -9.09
CA LEU A 238 6.34 2.64 -10.35
C LEU A 238 5.94 3.69 -11.39
N SER A 239 5.22 4.74 -10.97
CA SER A 239 4.86 5.86 -11.85
C SER A 239 6.12 6.54 -12.43
N ARG A 240 7.11 6.81 -11.56
CA ARG A 240 8.41 7.34 -11.98
C ARG A 240 9.14 6.44 -12.96
N HIS A 241 9.25 5.14 -12.65
CA HIS A 241 9.92 4.13 -13.46
C HIS A 241 9.28 3.98 -14.85
N THR A 242 7.97 4.21 -14.94
CA THR A 242 7.20 4.18 -16.19
C THR A 242 6.95 5.56 -16.82
N ASN A 243 7.73 6.58 -16.46
CA ASN A 243 7.60 7.94 -17.01
C ASN A 243 6.17 8.52 -16.92
N ASN A 244 5.48 8.25 -15.82
CA ASN A 244 4.06 8.58 -15.61
C ASN A 244 3.08 7.87 -16.57
N LYS A 245 3.49 6.85 -17.31
CA LYS A 245 2.58 6.02 -18.10
C LYS A 245 1.56 5.33 -17.18
N LEU A 246 2.04 4.70 -16.10
CA LEU A 246 1.18 4.21 -15.01
C LEU A 246 1.02 5.31 -13.96
N LYS A 247 -0.21 5.62 -13.56
CA LYS A 247 -0.54 6.82 -12.76
C LYS A 247 -0.46 6.55 -11.26
N SER A 248 0.43 7.23 -10.53
CA SER A 248 0.31 7.37 -9.07
C SER A 248 -0.74 8.42 -8.77
N THR A 249 -1.92 7.98 -8.36
CA THR A 249 -3.09 8.85 -8.22
C THR A 249 -3.31 9.23 -6.77
N VAL A 250 -3.52 10.54 -6.55
CA VAL A 250 -3.81 11.10 -5.22
C VAL A 250 -5.12 10.53 -4.70
N HIS A 251 -5.08 10.07 -3.45
CA HIS A 251 -6.24 9.52 -2.76
C HIS A 251 -6.29 10.01 -1.30
N ARG A 252 -7.47 9.88 -0.67
CA ARG A 252 -7.71 10.31 0.71
C ARG A 252 -8.72 9.40 1.41
N VAL A 253 -8.75 9.45 2.75
CA VAL A 253 -9.83 8.84 3.54
C VAL A 253 -10.55 9.94 4.29
N VAL A 254 -11.80 10.22 3.88
CA VAL A 254 -12.63 11.25 4.51
C VAL A 254 -13.24 10.75 5.81
N ASN A 255 -13.62 11.69 6.70
CA ASN A 255 -14.38 11.36 7.90
C ASN A 255 -15.77 10.83 7.50
N PRO A 256 -16.31 9.84 8.24
CA PRO A 256 -17.64 9.34 7.96
C PRO A 256 -18.72 10.40 8.30
N PRO A 257 -19.96 10.23 7.82
CA PRO A 257 -21.10 10.99 8.29
C PRO A 257 -21.22 10.95 9.82
N ARG A 258 -21.79 12.00 10.43
CA ARG A 258 -21.81 12.19 11.89
C ARG A 258 -22.46 11.05 12.66
N GLU A 259 -23.47 10.42 12.09
CA GLU A 259 -24.16 9.25 12.65
C GLU A 259 -23.26 8.01 12.80
N LEU A 260 -22.14 7.95 12.07
CA LEU A 260 -21.15 6.86 12.10
C LEU A 260 -19.89 7.21 12.92
N TRP A 261 -19.82 8.39 13.55
CA TRP A 261 -18.65 8.78 14.33
C TRP A 261 -18.34 7.85 15.50
N GLY A 262 -19.37 7.25 16.10
CA GLY A 262 -19.22 6.28 17.19
C GLY A 262 -18.64 4.92 16.77
N THR A 263 -18.28 4.73 15.50
CA THR A 263 -17.79 3.45 14.98
C THR A 263 -16.30 3.49 14.63
N SER A 264 -15.56 2.44 15.04
CA SER A 264 -14.19 2.20 14.57
C SER A 264 -14.19 1.75 13.11
N ARG A 265 -13.10 2.09 12.38
CA ARG A 265 -12.82 1.55 11.06
C ARG A 265 -11.43 0.92 11.06
N TYR A 266 -11.29 -0.21 10.40
CA TYR A 266 -10.01 -0.87 10.15
C TYR A 266 -9.71 -0.87 8.66
N SER A 267 -8.43 -0.70 8.31
CA SER A 267 -7.93 -0.69 6.94
C SER A 267 -6.53 -1.28 6.94
N ILE A 268 -6.23 -2.15 6.00
CA ILE A 268 -4.98 -2.93 6.02
C ILE A 268 -4.30 -2.85 4.66
N PRO A 269 -3.56 -1.76 4.36
CA PRO A 269 -2.74 -1.67 3.17
C PRO A 269 -1.46 -2.51 3.29
N PHE A 270 -1.07 -3.11 2.19
CA PHE A 270 0.25 -3.69 1.96
C PHE A 270 0.99 -2.85 0.92
N PHE A 271 2.08 -2.23 1.34
CA PHE A 271 2.93 -1.38 0.49
C PHE A 271 4.05 -2.23 -0.10
N MET A 272 3.93 -2.58 -1.39
CA MET A 272 4.96 -3.34 -2.09
C MET A 272 6.12 -2.44 -2.47
N HIS A 273 7.21 -2.53 -1.73
CA HIS A 273 8.46 -1.83 -2.01
C HIS A 273 9.48 -2.76 -2.67
N PRO A 274 10.33 -2.25 -3.54
CA PRO A 274 11.50 -2.99 -4.01
C PRO A 274 12.63 -2.94 -2.95
N ILE A 275 13.72 -3.68 -3.22
CA ILE A 275 15.00 -3.48 -2.53
C ILE A 275 15.54 -2.06 -2.81
N SER A 276 16.28 -1.49 -1.87
CA SER A 276 16.82 -0.12 -1.98
C SER A 276 17.74 0.08 -3.20
N ALA A 277 18.42 -0.98 -3.65
CA ALA A 277 19.31 -0.95 -4.79
C ALA A 277 18.62 -0.94 -6.17
N MET A 278 17.29 -1.15 -6.24
CA MET A 278 16.57 -1.06 -7.51
C MET A 278 16.73 0.34 -8.09
N LYS A 279 17.18 0.41 -9.35
CA LYS A 279 17.21 1.65 -10.12
C LYS A 279 15.80 2.00 -10.59
N LEU A 280 15.37 3.23 -10.32
CA LEU A 280 14.11 3.79 -10.80
C LEU A 280 14.33 4.62 -12.08
N ASP A 281 15.36 4.26 -12.87
CA ASP A 281 15.61 4.87 -14.17
C ASP A 281 14.36 4.67 -15.04
N VAL A 282 14.01 5.67 -15.84
CA VAL A 282 12.85 5.58 -16.73
C VAL A 282 13.04 4.48 -17.75
N LEU A 283 12.06 3.59 -17.88
CA LEU A 283 12.06 2.53 -18.90
C LEU A 283 12.07 3.13 -20.31
N GLU A 284 12.97 2.66 -21.17
CA GLU A 284 13.07 3.14 -22.56
C GLU A 284 11.76 2.96 -23.33
N SER A 285 11.01 1.88 -23.07
CA SER A 285 9.70 1.63 -23.65
C SER A 285 8.61 2.64 -23.25
N CYS A 286 8.88 3.49 -22.27
CA CYS A 286 7.97 4.54 -21.79
C CYS A 286 8.43 5.95 -22.22
N ILE A 287 9.42 6.04 -23.12
CA ILE A 287 9.94 7.31 -23.64
C ILE A 287 9.64 7.37 -25.14
N ASP A 288 9.02 8.44 -25.60
CA ASP A 288 8.79 8.76 -27.00
C ASP A 288 8.80 10.28 -27.24
N GLU A 289 8.49 10.72 -28.47
CA GLU A 289 8.51 12.14 -28.84
C GLU A 289 7.42 12.93 -28.09
N GLU A 290 6.27 12.32 -27.78
CA GLU A 290 5.15 12.95 -27.06
C GLU A 290 5.36 12.88 -25.52
N ASN A 291 6.13 11.89 -25.04
CA ASN A 291 6.43 11.68 -23.61
C ASN A 291 7.95 11.53 -23.40
N PRO A 292 8.75 12.61 -23.52
CA PRO A 292 10.19 12.56 -23.28
C PRO A 292 10.50 12.24 -21.80
N LYS A 293 11.71 11.76 -21.52
CA LYS A 293 12.16 11.41 -20.15
C LYS A 293 11.92 12.56 -19.18
N GLN A 294 11.09 12.32 -18.15
CA GLN A 294 10.66 13.35 -17.17
C GLN A 294 11.46 13.32 -15.87
N PHE A 295 12.18 12.25 -15.58
CA PHE A 295 12.81 12.03 -14.27
C PHE A 295 14.29 11.76 -14.40
N GLU A 296 15.06 12.28 -13.43
CA GLU A 296 16.46 11.95 -13.21
C GLU A 296 16.62 10.51 -12.72
N ASP A 297 17.77 9.88 -12.96
CA ASP A 297 18.09 8.54 -12.50
C ASP A 297 18.30 8.54 -10.97
N ILE A 298 17.70 7.58 -10.26
CA ILE A 298 17.75 7.47 -8.80
C ILE A 298 17.49 6.03 -8.39
N THR A 299 18.01 5.61 -7.24
CA THR A 299 17.64 4.32 -6.64
C THR A 299 16.37 4.42 -5.80
N ALA A 300 15.68 3.29 -5.58
CA ALA A 300 14.50 3.22 -4.72
C ALA A 300 14.80 3.68 -3.28
N GLY A 301 15.98 3.32 -2.74
CA GLY A 301 16.42 3.75 -1.42
C GLY A 301 16.64 5.26 -1.31
N GLU A 302 17.28 5.87 -2.32
CA GLU A 302 17.46 7.32 -2.36
C GLU A 302 16.13 8.05 -2.50
N PHE A 303 15.24 7.57 -3.37
CA PHE A 303 13.90 8.12 -3.53
C PHE A 303 13.07 8.03 -2.23
N LEU A 304 13.05 6.87 -1.58
CA LEU A 304 12.39 6.70 -0.29
C LEU A 304 12.94 7.69 0.75
N ASN A 305 14.27 7.83 0.84
CA ASN A 305 14.90 8.77 1.77
C ASN A 305 14.52 10.24 1.48
N GLN A 306 14.41 10.64 0.20
CA GLN A 306 13.91 11.96 -0.17
C GLN A 306 12.48 12.19 0.32
N ARG A 307 11.57 11.21 0.06
CA ARG A 307 10.16 11.30 0.47
C ARG A 307 10.01 11.34 2.00
N LEU A 308 10.76 10.52 2.75
CA LEU A 308 10.72 10.52 4.22
C LEU A 308 11.23 11.84 4.81
N LYS A 309 12.24 12.47 4.21
CA LYS A 309 12.70 13.81 4.61
C LYS A 309 11.63 14.89 4.34
N GLU A 310 10.97 14.83 3.18
CA GLU A 310 9.88 15.74 2.85
C GLU A 310 8.69 15.63 3.80
N LEU A 311 8.43 14.43 4.32
CA LEU A 311 7.38 14.14 5.31
C LEU A 311 7.83 14.47 6.75
N GLY A 312 9.11 14.84 6.97
CA GLY A 312 9.64 15.12 8.30
C GLY A 312 9.84 13.89 9.20
N LEU A 313 9.85 12.70 8.61
CA LEU A 313 9.97 11.42 9.34
C LEU A 313 11.43 11.02 9.60
N THR A 314 12.39 11.66 8.94
CA THR A 314 13.82 11.50 9.22
C THR A 314 14.43 12.85 9.55
N LYS A 315 15.35 12.91 10.54
CA LYS A 315 16.09 14.15 10.86
C LYS A 315 16.99 14.54 9.67
N LYS A 316 17.11 15.85 9.46
CA LYS A 316 18.07 16.45 8.53
C LYS A 316 19.49 16.04 8.85
#